data_5182670b4279d180a940c9baf8fddad4
#
_entry.id   5182670b4279d180a940c9baf8fddad4
#
_cell.length_a   1.000
_cell.length_b   1.000
_cell.length_c   1.000
_cell.angle_alpha   90.00
_cell.angle_beta   90.00
_cell.angle_gamma   90.00
#
_symmetry.space_group_name_H-M   'P 1'
#
loop_
_entity.id
_entity.type
_entity.pdbx_description
1 polymer ?
#
loop_
_entity_poly.entity_id
_entity_poly.type
_entity_poly.pdbx_seq_one_letter_code
_entity_poly.pdbx_strand_id
1 'polypeptide(L)'
;MNKKIAIIGGGLFGIGAYLILKQDNYDCTLFEKNNKILNGASTNNLNRVHFGYHYPRDNETAKQSYEGYKSFKKFYNNSIIDNFDNYYFIANKSKVDLKSYIEFCKKNNLKFKKIDLNKFQLPLKNIEGGIQVNEPIYDWRLIKKNINEKLNKIKKN
;
A
#
# COMPACT_ATOMS: atom_id res chain seq x y z
N MET A 1 -6.38 -7.35 -35.90
CA MET A 1 -5.65 -6.10 -35.61
C MET A 1 -5.23 -6.09 -34.15
N ASN A 2 -3.94 -6.11 -33.84
CA ASN A 2 -3.50 -5.94 -32.45
C ASN A 2 -3.84 -4.52 -32.00
N LYS A 3 -4.67 -4.40 -30.98
CA LYS A 3 -5.03 -3.11 -30.39
C LYS A 3 -3.79 -2.49 -29.75
N LYS A 4 -3.49 -1.24 -30.10
CA LYS A 4 -2.44 -0.45 -29.41
C LYS A 4 -3.02 0.12 -28.12
N ILE A 5 -2.29 -0.01 -27.02
CA ILE A 5 -2.71 0.45 -25.70
C ILE A 5 -1.80 1.59 -25.24
N ALA A 6 -2.38 2.73 -24.89
CA ALA A 6 -1.66 3.84 -24.26
C ALA A 6 -1.92 3.80 -22.76
N ILE A 7 -0.84 3.80 -21.98
CA ILE A 7 -0.90 3.87 -20.50
C ILE A 7 -0.39 5.24 -20.09
N ILE A 8 -1.23 6.03 -19.42
CA ILE A 8 -0.93 7.40 -19.02
C ILE A 8 -0.57 7.43 -17.55
N GLY A 9 0.66 7.81 -17.25
CA GLY A 9 1.22 7.97 -15.93
C GLY A 9 2.19 6.86 -15.51
N GLY A 10 3.44 7.23 -15.21
CA GLY A 10 4.52 6.36 -14.75
C GLY A 10 4.56 6.17 -13.23
N GLY A 11 3.40 6.21 -12.55
CA GLY A 11 3.25 5.81 -11.15
C GLY A 11 3.23 4.28 -10.99
N LEU A 12 3.08 3.81 -9.75
CA LEU A 12 3.14 2.38 -9.43
C LEU A 12 2.10 1.55 -10.22
N PHE A 13 0.88 2.05 -10.33
CA PHE A 13 -0.20 1.36 -11.05
C PHE A 13 0.03 1.35 -12.57
N GLY A 14 0.40 2.49 -13.18
CA GLY A 14 0.65 2.55 -14.62
C GLY A 14 1.82 1.67 -15.04
N ILE A 15 2.89 1.66 -14.25
CA ILE A 15 4.04 0.77 -14.51
C ILE A 15 3.65 -0.69 -14.31
N GLY A 16 2.87 -1.01 -13.27
CA GLY A 16 2.38 -2.38 -13.04
C GLY A 16 1.57 -2.87 -14.24
N ALA A 17 0.61 -2.07 -14.71
CA ALA A 17 -0.18 -2.38 -15.91
C ALA A 17 0.70 -2.56 -17.16
N TYR A 18 1.66 -1.65 -17.37
CA TYR A 18 2.60 -1.74 -18.49
C TYR A 18 3.41 -3.04 -18.47
N LEU A 19 3.96 -3.40 -17.31
CA LEU A 19 4.78 -4.62 -17.17
C LEU A 19 3.97 -5.89 -17.41
N ILE A 20 2.72 -5.95 -16.92
CA ILE A 20 1.82 -7.08 -17.13
C ILE A 20 1.47 -7.19 -18.62
N LEU A 21 1.00 -6.10 -19.24
CA LEU A 21 0.61 -6.10 -20.64
C LEU A 21 1.77 -6.45 -21.57
N LYS A 22 2.99 -5.97 -21.28
CA LYS A 22 4.18 -6.36 -22.05
C LYS A 22 4.53 -7.84 -21.88
N GLN A 23 4.35 -8.40 -20.70
CA GLN A 23 4.57 -9.82 -20.44
C GLN A 23 3.58 -10.70 -21.22
N ASP A 24 2.36 -10.20 -21.42
CA ASP A 24 1.30 -10.85 -22.21
C ASP A 24 1.35 -10.48 -23.71
N ASN A 25 2.49 -9.90 -24.18
CA ASN A 25 2.75 -9.53 -25.57
C ASN A 25 1.77 -8.50 -26.19
N TYR A 26 1.15 -7.65 -25.35
CA TYR A 26 0.35 -6.54 -25.90
C TYR A 26 1.25 -5.41 -26.45
N ASP A 27 0.79 -4.79 -27.54
CA ASP A 27 1.39 -3.56 -28.07
C ASP A 27 0.96 -2.38 -27.20
N CYS A 28 1.78 -2.02 -26.21
CA CYS A 28 1.49 -0.94 -25.27
C CYS A 28 2.65 0.03 -25.09
N THR A 29 2.30 1.30 -24.88
CA THR A 29 3.24 2.39 -24.65
C THR A 29 2.90 3.09 -23.33
N LEU A 30 3.90 3.33 -22.49
CA LEU A 30 3.75 4.07 -21.23
C LEU A 30 4.20 5.52 -21.44
N PHE A 31 3.33 6.47 -21.11
CA PHE A 31 3.57 7.89 -21.14
C PHE A 31 3.66 8.45 -19.72
N GLU A 32 4.73 9.19 -19.43
CA GLU A 32 4.92 9.90 -18.15
C GLU A 32 5.30 11.36 -18.45
N LYS A 33 4.63 12.30 -17.80
CA LYS A 33 4.86 13.74 -17.98
C LYS A 33 6.15 14.24 -17.37
N ASN A 34 6.66 13.56 -16.35
CA ASN A 34 7.89 13.92 -15.66
C ASN A 34 9.09 13.19 -16.27
N ASN A 35 10.29 13.74 -16.06
CA ASN A 35 11.54 13.11 -16.51
C ASN A 35 11.88 11.79 -15.79
N LYS A 36 11.14 11.44 -14.73
CA LYS A 36 11.36 10.24 -13.91
C LYS A 36 10.03 9.57 -13.58
N ILE A 37 10.01 8.25 -13.69
CA ILE A 37 8.90 7.42 -13.18
C ILE A 37 8.88 7.43 -11.65
N LEU A 38 7.73 7.08 -11.07
CA LEU A 38 7.53 6.98 -9.60
C LEU A 38 7.85 8.29 -8.86
N ASN A 39 7.61 9.44 -9.47
CA ASN A 39 7.93 10.74 -8.90
C ASN A 39 6.70 11.47 -8.31
N GLY A 40 5.62 10.75 -8.06
CA GLY A 40 4.37 11.27 -7.50
C GLY A 40 4.02 10.66 -6.15
N ALA A 41 2.74 10.36 -5.95
CA ALA A 41 2.21 9.79 -4.71
C ALA A 41 2.91 8.48 -4.28
N SER A 42 3.41 7.68 -5.23
CA SER A 42 4.05 6.40 -4.95
C SER A 42 5.30 6.47 -4.07
N THR A 43 5.92 7.64 -3.95
CA THR A 43 7.13 7.87 -3.15
C THR A 43 6.95 8.90 -2.04
N ASN A 44 5.79 9.58 -2.02
CA ASN A 44 5.50 10.69 -1.11
C ASN A 44 4.33 10.35 -0.17
N ASN A 45 4.35 9.16 0.42
CA ASN A 45 3.36 8.68 1.37
C ASN A 45 4.02 7.89 2.50
N LEU A 46 3.24 7.33 3.40
CA LEU A 46 3.74 6.52 4.53
C LEU A 46 4.23 5.12 4.12
N ASN A 47 4.20 4.78 2.84
CA ASN A 47 4.65 3.51 2.27
C ASN A 47 4.00 2.27 2.92
N ARG A 48 2.80 2.41 3.48
CA ARG A 48 2.07 1.29 4.07
C ARG A 48 1.48 0.39 2.99
N VAL A 49 1.58 -0.91 3.22
CA VAL A 49 0.85 -1.91 2.44
C VAL A 49 -0.42 -2.24 3.22
N HIS A 50 -1.50 -1.54 2.91
CA HIS A 50 -2.71 -1.59 3.70
C HIS A 50 -3.39 -2.96 3.74
N PHE A 51 -3.69 -3.44 4.96
CA PHE A 51 -4.50 -4.63 5.22
C PHE A 51 -5.98 -4.32 5.43
N GLY A 52 -6.35 -3.05 5.37
CA GLY A 52 -7.72 -2.60 5.57
C GLY A 52 -7.94 -1.80 6.85
N TYR A 53 -6.99 -1.74 7.78
CA TYR A 53 -7.13 -0.98 9.04
C TYR A 53 -7.46 0.51 8.84
N HIS A 54 -7.07 1.07 7.72
CA HIS A 54 -7.28 2.48 7.39
C HIS A 54 -8.72 2.83 6.99
N TYR A 55 -9.58 1.81 6.80
CA TYR A 55 -10.93 2.00 6.26
C TYR A 55 -12.05 1.58 7.23
N PRO A 56 -12.10 2.10 8.48
CA PRO A 56 -13.04 1.61 9.50
C PRO A 56 -14.51 1.90 9.21
N ARG A 57 -14.82 2.70 8.19
CA ARG A 57 -16.17 3.05 7.75
C ARG A 57 -16.61 2.35 6.47
N ASP A 58 -15.72 1.53 5.88
CA ASP A 58 -15.98 0.87 4.60
C ASP A 58 -15.37 -0.53 4.60
N ASN A 59 -16.22 -1.53 4.88
CA ASN A 59 -15.81 -2.93 4.93
C ASN A 59 -15.37 -3.46 3.56
N GLU A 60 -15.97 -2.97 2.47
CA GLU A 60 -15.64 -3.42 1.12
C GLU A 60 -14.24 -2.96 0.73
N THR A 61 -13.94 -1.68 0.93
CA THR A 61 -12.59 -1.13 0.71
C THR A 61 -11.56 -1.81 1.61
N ALA A 62 -11.90 -2.15 2.85
CA ALA A 62 -10.99 -2.89 3.73
C ALA A 62 -10.64 -4.27 3.18
N LYS A 63 -11.62 -5.04 2.70
CA LYS A 63 -11.41 -6.34 2.06
C LYS A 63 -10.58 -6.23 0.78
N GLN A 64 -10.92 -5.28 -0.09
CA GLN A 64 -10.18 -5.04 -1.33
C GLN A 64 -8.72 -4.68 -1.06
N SER A 65 -8.44 -3.92 0.01
CA SER A 65 -7.06 -3.62 0.42
C SER A 65 -6.27 -4.87 0.78
N TYR A 66 -6.87 -5.79 1.52
CA TYR A 66 -6.22 -7.06 1.88
C TYR A 66 -5.97 -7.96 0.67
N GLU A 67 -6.93 -8.05 -0.26
CA GLU A 67 -6.72 -8.78 -1.51
C GLU A 67 -5.65 -8.12 -2.39
N GLY A 68 -5.65 -6.79 -2.45
CA GLY A 68 -4.61 -6.01 -3.14
C GLY A 68 -3.20 -6.27 -2.58
N TYR A 69 -3.06 -6.46 -1.27
CA TYR A 69 -1.80 -6.85 -0.65
C TYR A 69 -1.25 -8.16 -1.21
N LYS A 70 -2.07 -9.18 -1.41
CA LYS A 70 -1.63 -10.46 -1.96
C LYS A 70 -1.01 -10.30 -3.35
N SER A 71 -1.65 -9.52 -4.20
CA SER A 71 -1.13 -9.19 -5.53
C SER A 71 0.15 -8.34 -5.44
N PHE A 72 0.18 -7.35 -4.57
CA PHE A 72 1.34 -6.50 -4.33
C PHE A 72 2.54 -7.33 -3.85
N LYS A 73 2.33 -8.23 -2.89
CA LYS A 73 3.36 -9.14 -2.40
C LYS A 73 3.93 -10.02 -3.51
N LYS A 74 3.09 -10.55 -4.38
CA LYS A 74 3.54 -11.35 -5.53
C LYS A 74 4.47 -10.57 -6.46
N PHE A 75 4.20 -9.27 -6.69
CA PHE A 75 4.98 -8.42 -7.60
C PHE A 75 6.25 -7.84 -6.97
N TYR A 76 6.19 -7.50 -5.67
CA TYR A 76 7.18 -6.66 -4.98
C TYR A 76 7.67 -7.26 -3.65
N ASN A 77 7.65 -8.58 -3.51
CA ASN A 77 7.98 -9.27 -2.24
C ASN A 77 9.28 -8.78 -1.59
N ASN A 78 10.35 -8.63 -2.38
CA ASN A 78 11.66 -8.19 -1.88
C ASN A 78 11.69 -6.73 -1.40
N SER A 79 10.62 -5.99 -1.58
CA SER A 79 10.49 -4.60 -1.16
C SER A 79 9.60 -4.43 0.07
N ILE A 80 9.06 -5.51 0.60
CA ILE A 80 8.18 -5.50 1.78
C ILE A 80 9.04 -5.63 3.03
N ILE A 81 8.75 -4.76 4.01
CA ILE A 81 9.35 -4.76 5.34
C ILE A 81 8.22 -5.01 6.33
N ASP A 82 8.28 -6.10 7.08
CA ASP A 82 7.22 -6.56 8.01
C ASP A 82 7.76 -6.92 9.41
N ASN A 83 9.01 -6.62 9.69
CA ASN A 83 9.68 -6.93 10.95
C ASN A 83 9.62 -5.80 12.00
N PHE A 84 8.56 -5.01 12.01
CA PHE A 84 8.33 -3.93 12.98
C PHE A 84 6.84 -3.79 13.28
N ASP A 85 6.55 -3.08 14.38
CA ASP A 85 5.19 -2.82 14.82
C ASP A 85 4.65 -1.51 14.22
N ASN A 86 3.45 -1.56 13.67
CA ASN A 86 2.68 -0.40 13.28
C ASN A 86 1.57 -0.12 14.30
N TYR A 87 1.22 1.14 14.43
CA TYR A 87 0.22 1.60 15.38
C TYR A 87 -0.86 2.43 14.71
N TYR A 88 -2.10 2.20 15.12
CA TYR A 88 -3.25 3.04 14.80
C TYR A 88 -3.79 3.63 16.08
N PHE A 89 -3.77 4.95 16.17
CA PHE A 89 -4.32 5.71 17.28
C PHE A 89 -5.62 6.37 16.87
N ILE A 90 -6.62 6.29 17.75
CA ILE A 90 -7.92 6.92 17.57
C ILE A 90 -7.90 8.22 18.38
N ALA A 91 -8.06 9.34 17.69
CA ALA A 91 -8.10 10.64 18.33
C ALA A 91 -9.40 10.84 19.10
N ASN A 92 -9.35 11.59 20.19
CA ASN A 92 -10.53 12.08 20.84
C ASN A 92 -11.42 12.84 19.83
N LYS A 93 -12.73 12.62 19.86
CA LYS A 93 -13.69 13.21 18.90
C LYS A 93 -13.51 12.76 17.44
N SER A 94 -12.85 11.61 17.22
CA SER A 94 -12.82 10.98 15.90
C SER A 94 -14.25 10.60 15.47
N LYS A 95 -14.50 10.54 14.15
CA LYS A 95 -15.77 10.03 13.60
C LYS A 95 -16.02 8.55 13.89
N VAL A 96 -14.98 7.82 14.22
CA VAL A 96 -15.01 6.42 14.65
C VAL A 96 -14.32 6.36 16.00
N ASP A 97 -15.02 6.01 17.06
CA ASP A 97 -14.47 5.81 18.39
C ASP A 97 -13.67 4.49 18.47
N LEU A 98 -12.91 4.31 19.54
CA LEU A 98 -12.08 3.12 19.72
C LEU A 98 -12.90 1.83 19.77
N LYS A 99 -14.10 1.85 20.37
CA LYS A 99 -14.97 0.68 20.46
C LYS A 99 -15.42 0.24 19.07
N SER A 100 -15.99 1.15 18.30
CA SER A 100 -16.43 0.91 16.92
C SER A 100 -15.26 0.46 16.02
N TYR A 101 -14.08 1.02 16.21
CA TYR A 101 -12.89 0.62 15.46
C TYR A 101 -12.45 -0.82 15.78
N ILE A 102 -12.51 -1.21 17.04
CA ILE A 102 -12.20 -2.59 17.47
C ILE A 102 -13.23 -3.58 16.92
N GLU A 103 -14.53 -3.23 16.96
CA GLU A 103 -15.61 -4.04 16.37
C GLU A 103 -15.40 -4.22 14.85
N PHE A 104 -15.06 -3.16 14.16
CA PHE A 104 -14.69 -3.21 12.75
C PHE A 104 -13.52 -4.17 12.50
N CYS A 105 -12.43 -4.07 13.27
CA CYS A 105 -11.29 -4.97 13.13
C CYS A 105 -11.69 -6.44 13.32
N LYS A 106 -12.48 -6.74 14.35
CA LYS A 106 -12.98 -8.10 14.60
C LYS A 106 -13.85 -8.60 13.46
N LYS A 107 -14.81 -7.79 13.00
CA LYS A 107 -15.71 -8.13 11.87
C LYS A 107 -14.97 -8.46 10.58
N ASN A 108 -13.85 -7.80 10.33
CA ASN A 108 -13.03 -8.00 9.14
C ASN A 108 -11.84 -8.95 9.35
N ASN A 109 -11.80 -9.68 10.48
CA ASN A 109 -10.72 -10.61 10.83
C ASN A 109 -9.32 -9.98 10.82
N LEU A 110 -9.22 -8.68 11.12
CA LEU A 110 -7.97 -7.95 11.22
C LEU A 110 -7.33 -8.21 12.59
N LYS A 111 -6.11 -8.74 12.60
CA LYS A 111 -5.39 -9.09 13.83
C LYS A 111 -4.80 -7.85 14.49
N PHE A 112 -5.03 -7.65 15.77
CA PHE A 112 -4.51 -6.51 16.53
C PHE A 112 -4.26 -6.84 18.00
N LYS A 113 -3.45 -5.99 18.66
CA LYS A 113 -3.31 -5.93 20.10
C LYS A 113 -3.73 -4.54 20.56
N LYS A 114 -4.52 -4.44 21.66
CA LYS A 114 -4.81 -3.14 22.28
C LYS A 114 -3.55 -2.57 22.92
N ILE A 115 -3.39 -1.26 22.84
CA ILE A 115 -2.27 -0.55 23.46
C ILE A 115 -2.72 -0.03 24.81
N ASP A 116 -1.86 -0.19 25.82
CA ASP A 116 -1.94 0.54 27.07
C ASP A 116 -1.23 1.90 26.87
N LEU A 117 -2.00 2.97 26.76
CA LEU A 117 -1.47 4.31 26.51
C LEU A 117 -0.52 4.78 27.61
N ASN A 118 -0.69 4.30 28.85
CA ASN A 118 0.17 4.68 29.98
C ASN A 118 1.58 4.07 29.89
N LYS A 119 1.71 2.99 29.13
CA LYS A 119 2.99 2.30 28.90
C LYS A 119 3.61 2.63 27.54
N PHE A 120 2.97 3.49 26.77
CA PHE A 120 3.51 3.87 25.47
C PHE A 120 4.61 4.91 25.64
N GLN A 121 5.77 4.67 25.00
CA GLN A 121 7.00 5.45 25.24
C GLN A 121 6.93 6.89 24.69
N LEU A 122 6.03 7.18 23.77
CA LEU A 122 5.89 8.51 23.19
C LEU A 122 4.77 9.31 23.87
N PRO A 123 4.93 10.62 24.07
CA PRO A 123 3.90 11.47 24.62
C PRO A 123 2.71 11.57 23.65
N LEU A 124 1.57 10.97 24.01
CA LEU A 124 0.36 11.01 23.24
C LEU A 124 -0.60 12.06 23.80
N LYS A 125 -1.13 12.93 22.95
CA LYS A 125 -2.15 13.94 23.31
C LYS A 125 -3.38 13.77 22.47
N ASN A 126 -4.55 13.99 23.09
CA ASN A 126 -5.87 13.90 22.42
C ASN A 126 -6.14 12.54 21.76
N ILE A 127 -5.69 11.46 22.38
CA ILE A 127 -5.87 10.09 21.92
C ILE A 127 -6.82 9.37 22.89
N GLU A 128 -7.88 8.77 22.35
CA GLU A 128 -8.83 7.91 23.09
C GLU A 128 -8.23 6.53 23.35
N GLY A 129 -7.48 6.00 22.40
CA GLY A 129 -6.84 4.70 22.49
C GLY A 129 -6.14 4.30 21.18
N GLY A 130 -5.62 3.08 21.16
CA GLY A 130 -4.93 2.60 19.97
C GLY A 130 -4.78 1.10 19.92
N ILE A 131 -4.33 0.64 18.76
CA ILE A 131 -4.01 -0.76 18.51
C ILE A 131 -2.64 -0.87 17.84
N GLN A 132 -1.94 -1.95 18.16
CA GLN A 132 -0.73 -2.42 17.50
C GLN A 132 -1.11 -3.45 16.44
N VAL A 133 -0.52 -3.37 15.27
CA VAL A 133 -0.79 -4.24 14.12
C VAL A 133 0.50 -4.60 13.39
N ASN A 134 0.50 -5.74 12.70
CA ASN A 134 1.62 -6.18 11.86
C ASN A 134 1.38 -5.80 10.40
N GLU A 135 0.94 -4.56 10.14
CA GLU A 135 0.75 -4.07 8.77
C GLU A 135 2.13 -3.68 8.20
N PRO A 136 2.57 -4.27 7.07
CA PRO A 136 3.89 -4.00 6.52
C PRO A 136 3.97 -2.65 5.83
N ILE A 137 5.21 -2.20 5.62
CA ILE A 137 5.51 -1.11 4.69
C ILE A 137 6.28 -1.65 3.50
N TYR A 138 6.47 -0.82 2.48
CA TYR A 138 7.36 -1.12 1.36
C TYR A 138 8.51 -0.11 1.27
N ASP A 139 9.68 -0.60 0.88
CA ASP A 139 10.80 0.26 0.48
C ASP A 139 10.63 0.67 -1.00
N TRP A 140 10.24 1.92 -1.23
CA TRP A 140 10.03 2.46 -2.57
C TRP A 140 11.33 2.49 -3.41
N ARG A 141 12.51 2.53 -2.78
CA ARG A 141 13.80 2.50 -3.47
C ARG A 141 14.05 1.13 -4.09
N LEU A 142 13.74 0.07 -3.35
CA LEU A 142 13.79 -1.30 -3.85
C LEU A 142 12.76 -1.54 -4.95
N ILE A 143 11.53 -1.03 -4.79
CA ILE A 143 10.52 -1.08 -5.86
C ILE A 143 11.04 -0.41 -7.12
N LYS A 144 11.59 0.80 -7.00
CA LYS A 144 12.12 1.55 -8.14
C LYS A 144 13.28 0.82 -8.82
N LYS A 145 14.20 0.24 -8.04
CA LYS A 145 15.29 -0.58 -8.56
C LYS A 145 14.74 -1.76 -9.37
N ASN A 146 13.84 -2.55 -8.78
CA ASN A 146 13.23 -3.72 -9.41
C ASN A 146 12.48 -3.37 -10.70
N ILE A 147 11.77 -2.24 -10.71
CA ILE A 147 11.05 -1.75 -11.88
C ILE A 147 12.04 -1.38 -13.00
N ASN A 148 13.09 -0.63 -12.67
CA ASN A 148 14.09 -0.24 -13.67
C ASN A 148 14.78 -1.46 -14.29
N GLU A 149 15.08 -2.48 -13.50
CA GLU A 149 15.66 -3.74 -14.01
C GLU A 149 14.70 -4.44 -15.00
N LYS A 150 13.40 -4.51 -14.68
CA LYS A 150 12.37 -5.08 -15.56
C LYS A 150 12.19 -4.28 -16.84
N LEU A 151 12.14 -2.94 -16.74
CA LEU A 151 12.04 -2.05 -17.92
C LEU A 151 13.25 -2.15 -18.83
N ASN A 152 14.45 -2.27 -18.27
CA ASN A 152 15.67 -2.45 -19.06
C ASN A 152 15.70 -3.80 -19.81
N LYS A 153 15.13 -4.86 -19.25
CA LYS A 153 14.97 -6.14 -19.95
C LYS A 153 14.01 -6.02 -21.13
N ILE A 154 12.88 -5.32 -20.97
CA ILE A 154 11.90 -5.11 -22.05
C ILE A 154 12.49 -4.29 -23.21
N LYS A 155 13.36 -3.31 -22.94
CA LYS A 155 13.99 -2.49 -23.98
C LYS A 155 15.05 -3.23 -24.82
N LYS A 156 15.55 -4.36 -24.33
CA LYS A 156 16.57 -5.16 -24.98
C LYS A 156 16.01 -6.27 -25.89
N ASN A 157 14.72 -6.55 -25.73
CA ASN A 157 13.93 -7.47 -26.55
C ASN A 157 13.07 -6.68 -27.55
#